data_c00ee38b2cf0f05b41f2ce2564c87cdc
#
_entry.id   c00ee38b2cf0f05b41f2ce2564c87cdc
#
_cell.length_a   1.000
_cell.length_b   1.000
_cell.length_c   1.000
_cell.angle_alpha   90.00
_cell.angle_beta   90.00
_cell.angle_gamma   90.00
#
_symmetry.space_group_name_H-M   'P 1'
#
loop_
_entity.id
_entity.type
_entity.pdbx_description
1 polymer ?
#
loop_
_entity_poly.entity_id
_entity_poly.type
_entity_poly.pdbx_seq_one_letter_code
_entity_poly.pdbx_strand_id
1 'polypeptide(L)'
;NIMIDLMGLSSMNRLCLFKNRLAPIQILWLGYNNTSGLSQMDYLIADPNLIKKNEVKFYSEKILFLPNIWNCHSGFAILRKENPPPLIKNKYITFGSFNNANKISDETVSMWSKILQSTNNSRLILKSSHTYCDKSLKRKFEKNKVLNLVTFLDRKNSFEEHIDEYKKIDIALDTFPYNGVTTSFEAIWMGVPVLTLKGFNPNSRAGESINKNLNMSYLIADNKDEYVLKAVELSKNFEKVIEIRKNLFDKALESNLFNEKKFSKEFYESLEKIYFNHSQ
;
A
#
# COMPACT_ATOMS: atom_id res chain seq x y z
N ASN A 1 0.04 15.47 -27.14
CA ASN A 1 1.02 16.43 -26.61
C ASN A 1 1.65 16.02 -25.28
N ILE A 2 0.96 15.18 -24.47
CA ILE A 2 1.47 14.61 -23.23
C ILE A 2 1.47 13.09 -23.35
N MET A 3 2.55 12.42 -22.98
CA MET A 3 2.65 10.98 -22.88
C MET A 3 2.97 10.58 -21.44
N ILE A 4 2.23 9.61 -20.91
CA ILE A 4 2.39 9.16 -19.52
C ILE A 4 2.86 7.70 -19.53
N ASP A 5 4.00 7.43 -18.89
CA ASP A 5 4.44 6.08 -18.59
C ASP A 5 3.78 5.60 -17.30
N LEU A 6 3.06 4.49 -17.38
CA LEU A 6 2.33 3.91 -16.24
C LEU A 6 3.10 2.78 -15.54
N MET A 7 4.32 2.45 -16.00
CA MET A 7 5.06 1.28 -15.51
C MET A 7 6.34 1.62 -14.75
N GLY A 8 7.04 2.66 -15.17
CA GLY A 8 8.35 2.99 -14.61
C GLY A 8 9.32 1.81 -14.69
N LEU A 9 10.10 1.57 -13.64
CA LEU A 9 11.07 0.47 -13.55
C LEU A 9 10.45 -0.87 -13.11
N SER A 10 9.15 -1.07 -13.32
CA SER A 10 8.51 -2.36 -13.04
C SER A 10 8.87 -3.44 -14.08
N SER A 11 8.50 -4.70 -13.80
CA SER A 11 8.74 -5.81 -14.74
C SER A 11 8.04 -5.57 -16.08
N MET A 12 8.70 -5.91 -17.18
CA MET A 12 8.22 -5.75 -18.57
C MET A 12 7.95 -4.28 -18.97
N ASN A 13 8.58 -3.33 -18.28
CA ASN A 13 8.45 -1.91 -18.61
C ASN A 13 8.97 -1.59 -20.01
N ARG A 14 8.55 -0.43 -20.52
CA ARG A 14 8.97 0.11 -21.82
C ARG A 14 9.63 1.49 -21.67
N LEU A 15 10.21 1.76 -20.53
CA LEU A 15 10.78 3.06 -20.19
C LEU A 15 11.90 3.47 -21.18
N CYS A 16 12.61 2.50 -21.76
CA CYS A 16 13.65 2.79 -22.77
C CYS A 16 13.12 3.51 -24.01
N LEU A 17 11.82 3.39 -24.36
CA LEU A 17 11.24 4.09 -25.49
C LEU A 17 11.20 5.61 -25.26
N PHE A 18 11.04 6.03 -24.01
CA PHE A 18 10.94 7.44 -23.64
C PHE A 18 12.25 8.23 -23.83
N LYS A 19 13.39 7.55 -24.02
CA LYS A 19 14.66 8.19 -24.43
C LYS A 19 14.56 8.91 -25.75
N ASN A 20 13.65 8.51 -26.62
CA ASN A 20 13.50 9.07 -27.97
C ASN A 20 12.59 10.30 -28.03
N ARG A 21 12.16 10.85 -26.90
CA ARG A 21 11.24 12.00 -26.82
C ARG A 21 10.01 11.81 -27.71
N LEU A 22 9.14 10.87 -27.31
CA LEU A 22 7.94 10.48 -28.06
C LEU A 22 6.83 11.54 -28.03
N ALA A 23 6.88 12.46 -27.07
CA ALA A 23 5.94 13.57 -26.93
C ALA A 23 6.67 14.82 -26.39
N PRO A 24 6.13 16.04 -26.63
CA PRO A 24 6.63 17.28 -26.06
C PRO A 24 6.77 17.21 -24.53
N ILE A 25 5.82 16.60 -23.83
CA ILE A 25 5.84 16.40 -22.39
C ILE A 25 5.74 14.90 -22.10
N GLN A 26 6.68 14.38 -21.32
CA GLN A 26 6.71 12.98 -20.86
C GLN A 26 6.65 12.90 -19.36
N ILE A 27 5.72 12.08 -18.84
CA ILE A 27 5.39 12.01 -17.43
C ILE A 27 5.50 10.56 -16.93
N LEU A 28 6.11 10.38 -15.77
CA LEU A 28 6.12 9.11 -15.06
C LEU A 28 5.01 9.11 -13.99
N TRP A 29 4.17 8.08 -13.99
CA TRP A 29 3.09 7.96 -13.01
C TRP A 29 2.72 6.52 -12.72
N LEU A 30 2.33 6.24 -11.50
CA LEU A 30 1.57 5.12 -10.95
C LEU A 30 2.37 3.84 -10.69
N GLY A 31 2.93 3.16 -11.68
CA GLY A 31 3.42 1.79 -11.53
C GLY A 31 4.68 1.64 -10.68
N TYR A 32 5.58 2.63 -10.72
CA TYR A 32 6.79 2.67 -9.91
C TYR A 32 7.03 4.10 -9.42
N ASN A 33 6.82 4.32 -8.13
CA ASN A 33 6.78 5.64 -7.52
C ASN A 33 8.19 6.16 -7.17
N ASN A 34 9.14 6.15 -8.11
CA ASN A 34 10.47 6.70 -7.92
C ASN A 34 11.02 7.24 -9.24
N THR A 35 12.15 7.95 -9.19
CA THR A 35 12.79 8.50 -10.40
C THR A 35 13.07 7.43 -11.45
N SER A 36 12.90 7.79 -12.72
CA SER A 36 13.31 6.95 -13.85
C SER A 36 14.80 7.06 -14.15
N GLY A 37 15.45 8.15 -13.73
CA GLY A 37 16.81 8.49 -14.09
C GLY A 37 16.98 8.96 -15.54
N LEU A 38 15.89 9.18 -16.28
CA LEU A 38 15.93 9.63 -17.69
C LEU A 38 15.78 11.14 -17.76
N SER A 39 16.73 11.79 -18.45
CA SER A 39 16.68 13.24 -18.73
C SER A 39 15.54 13.65 -19.68
N GLN A 40 14.98 12.69 -20.42
CA GLN A 40 13.85 12.91 -21.33
C GLN A 40 12.49 12.76 -20.62
N MET A 41 12.46 12.35 -19.35
CA MET A 41 11.24 12.31 -18.55
C MET A 41 11.11 13.65 -17.81
N ASP A 42 10.07 14.43 -18.14
CA ASP A 42 9.96 15.81 -17.65
C ASP A 42 9.38 15.88 -16.23
N TYR A 43 8.38 15.05 -15.95
CA TYR A 43 7.67 15.07 -14.68
C TYR A 43 7.49 13.68 -14.09
N LEU A 44 7.44 13.64 -12.75
CA LEU A 44 6.95 12.51 -11.95
C LEU A 44 5.77 13.01 -11.12
N ILE A 45 4.62 12.32 -11.24
CA ILE A 45 3.43 12.65 -10.44
C ILE A 45 3.57 12.02 -9.06
N ALA A 46 3.39 12.84 -8.03
CA ALA A 46 3.43 12.43 -6.63
C ALA A 46 2.46 13.27 -5.78
N ASP A 47 2.41 12.99 -4.49
CA ASP A 47 1.78 13.85 -3.48
C ASP A 47 2.78 14.25 -2.38
N PRO A 48 2.45 15.25 -1.51
CA PRO A 48 3.38 15.73 -0.48
C PRO A 48 3.70 14.71 0.63
N ASN A 49 2.94 13.62 0.75
CA ASN A 49 3.23 12.55 1.70
C ASN A 49 4.21 11.54 1.09
N LEU A 50 4.11 11.32 -0.21
CA LEU A 50 4.96 10.40 -0.95
C LEU A 50 6.38 10.94 -1.16
N ILE A 51 6.50 12.19 -1.66
CA ILE A 51 7.78 12.89 -1.87
C ILE A 51 7.77 14.18 -1.05
N LYS A 52 8.80 14.39 -0.22
CA LYS A 52 8.93 15.61 0.57
C LYS A 52 9.60 16.71 -0.28
N LYS A 53 9.24 17.97 -0.04
CA LYS A 53 9.78 19.12 -0.79
C LYS A 53 11.32 19.19 -0.79
N ASN A 54 11.96 18.82 0.31
CA ASN A 54 13.43 18.82 0.44
C ASN A 54 14.11 17.65 -0.28
N GLU A 55 13.34 16.67 -0.78
CA GLU A 55 13.83 15.49 -1.50
C GLU A 55 13.77 15.64 -3.03
N VAL A 56 13.08 16.67 -3.54
CA VAL A 56 12.91 16.92 -4.98
C VAL A 56 14.25 16.93 -5.74
N LYS A 57 15.33 17.37 -5.08
CA LYS A 57 16.69 17.40 -5.65
C LYS A 57 17.28 16.02 -5.98
N PHE A 58 16.68 14.92 -5.50
CA PHE A 58 17.13 13.55 -5.76
C PHE A 58 16.47 12.92 -6.99
N TYR A 59 15.62 13.65 -7.68
CA TYR A 59 14.88 13.17 -8.85
C TYR A 59 15.40 13.85 -10.11
N SER A 60 15.48 13.10 -11.22
CA SER A 60 15.79 13.67 -12.54
C SER A 60 14.61 14.43 -13.12
N GLU A 61 13.40 14.06 -12.73
CA GLU A 61 12.15 14.67 -13.14
C GLU A 61 11.75 15.84 -12.22
N LYS A 62 11.02 16.81 -12.77
CA LYS A 62 10.28 17.78 -11.94
C LYS A 62 9.11 17.06 -11.26
N ILE A 63 8.90 17.31 -9.96
CA ILE A 63 7.80 16.68 -9.25
C ILE A 63 6.52 17.47 -9.48
N LEU A 64 5.53 16.82 -10.12
CA LEU A 64 4.16 17.34 -10.24
C LEU A 64 3.35 16.86 -9.04
N PHE A 65 3.21 17.73 -8.03
CA PHE A 65 2.47 17.41 -6.83
C PHE A 65 0.96 17.51 -7.06
N LEU A 66 0.25 16.39 -6.91
CA LEU A 66 -1.19 16.40 -6.71
C LEU A 66 -1.50 16.84 -5.27
N PRO A 67 -2.60 17.56 -5.03
CA PRO A 67 -2.84 18.19 -3.73
C PRO A 67 -3.11 17.20 -2.60
N ASN A 68 -3.70 16.05 -2.88
CA ASN A 68 -4.17 15.11 -1.87
C ASN A 68 -3.43 13.76 -1.91
N ILE A 69 -3.61 13.01 -2.97
CA ILE A 69 -3.04 11.67 -3.14
C ILE A 69 -2.60 11.45 -4.60
N TRP A 70 -1.50 10.72 -4.79
CA TRP A 70 -0.96 10.43 -6.14
C TRP A 70 -1.76 9.38 -6.90
N ASN A 71 -2.61 8.63 -6.24
CA ASN A 71 -3.38 7.50 -6.78
C ASN A 71 -4.77 7.44 -6.16
N CYS A 72 -5.77 7.20 -6.97
CA CYS A 72 -7.16 7.03 -6.57
C CYS A 72 -7.71 5.76 -7.21
N HIS A 73 -8.65 5.09 -6.55
CA HIS A 73 -9.30 3.89 -7.04
C HIS A 73 -10.81 4.14 -7.20
N SER A 74 -11.40 3.66 -8.30
CA SER A 74 -12.85 3.78 -8.56
C SER A 74 -13.73 2.83 -7.72
N GLY A 75 -13.12 2.08 -6.81
CA GLY A 75 -13.77 1.01 -6.08
C GLY A 75 -13.64 -0.33 -6.79
N PHE A 76 -14.11 -1.38 -6.13
CA PHE A 76 -14.13 -2.72 -6.68
C PHE A 76 -15.58 -3.12 -6.98
N ALA A 77 -15.82 -3.73 -8.14
CA ALA A 77 -17.15 -4.16 -8.60
C ALA A 77 -17.73 -5.35 -7.78
N ILE A 78 -17.43 -5.40 -6.50
CA ILE A 78 -17.86 -6.43 -5.57
C ILE A 78 -18.75 -5.77 -4.53
N LEU A 79 -20.00 -6.23 -4.45
CA LEU A 79 -20.90 -5.81 -3.38
C LEU A 79 -20.29 -6.20 -2.04
N ARG A 80 -20.03 -5.20 -1.20
CA ARG A 80 -19.62 -5.45 0.16
C ARG A 80 -20.73 -6.16 0.91
N LYS A 81 -20.51 -7.42 1.26
CA LYS A 81 -21.32 -8.12 2.27
C LYS A 81 -20.82 -7.67 3.64
N GLU A 82 -21.71 -7.64 4.62
CA GLU A 82 -21.28 -7.46 6.02
C GLU A 82 -20.11 -8.40 6.35
N ASN A 83 -19.05 -7.80 6.88
CA ASN A 83 -17.82 -8.52 7.18
C ASN A 83 -17.42 -8.26 8.63
N PRO A 84 -18.05 -8.94 9.60
CA PRO A 84 -17.67 -8.81 10.99
C PRO A 84 -16.22 -9.27 11.19
N PRO A 85 -15.44 -8.56 12.03
CA PRO A 85 -14.05 -8.93 12.27
C PRO A 85 -13.96 -10.35 12.87
N PRO A 86 -13.05 -11.20 12.37
CA PRO A 86 -12.89 -12.57 12.86
C PRO A 86 -12.58 -12.66 14.37
N LEU A 87 -11.99 -11.63 14.96
CA LEU A 87 -11.71 -11.56 16.40
C LEU A 87 -12.98 -11.74 17.27
N ILE A 88 -14.16 -11.39 16.78
CA ILE A 88 -15.43 -11.55 17.50
C ILE A 88 -15.67 -13.03 17.81
N LYS A 89 -15.42 -13.90 16.84
CA LYS A 89 -15.54 -15.34 16.93
C LYS A 89 -14.30 -15.97 17.58
N ASN A 90 -13.13 -15.58 17.10
CA ASN A 90 -11.85 -16.21 17.44
C ASN A 90 -11.35 -15.86 18.84
N LYS A 91 -11.73 -14.69 19.38
CA LYS A 91 -11.25 -14.15 20.67
C LYS A 91 -9.73 -13.88 20.67
N TYR A 92 -9.13 -13.71 19.50
CA TYR A 92 -7.75 -13.26 19.28
C TYR A 92 -7.66 -12.49 17.96
N ILE A 93 -6.62 -11.70 17.81
CA ILE A 93 -6.36 -10.94 16.56
C ILE A 93 -5.74 -11.86 15.52
N THR A 94 -6.29 -11.78 14.30
CA THR A 94 -5.70 -12.33 13.10
C THR A 94 -5.10 -11.18 12.26
N PHE A 95 -3.80 -11.11 12.23
CA PHE A 95 -3.07 -10.25 11.30
C PHE A 95 -3.04 -10.88 9.91
N GLY A 96 -2.86 -10.05 8.87
CA GLY A 96 -2.68 -10.58 7.53
C GLY A 96 -1.84 -9.68 6.63
N SER A 97 -1.23 -10.25 5.59
CA SER A 97 -0.63 -9.51 4.51
C SER A 97 -0.81 -10.26 3.20
N PHE A 98 -1.49 -9.62 2.26
CA PHE A 98 -1.74 -10.21 0.93
C PHE A 98 -0.87 -9.57 -0.14
N ASN A 99 0.17 -8.89 0.29
CA ASN A 99 1.22 -8.35 -0.57
C ASN A 99 1.98 -9.48 -1.30
N ASN A 100 2.55 -9.13 -2.44
CA ASN A 100 3.46 -10.02 -3.15
C ASN A 100 4.61 -10.45 -2.22
N ALA A 101 4.89 -11.75 -2.15
CA ALA A 101 5.91 -12.34 -1.29
C ALA A 101 7.32 -11.71 -1.51
N ASN A 102 7.64 -11.22 -2.71
CA ASN A 102 8.89 -10.52 -3.00
C ASN A 102 9.06 -9.19 -2.24
N LYS A 103 7.95 -8.62 -1.72
CA LYS A 103 7.99 -7.41 -0.88
C LYS A 103 8.29 -7.73 0.60
N ILE A 104 8.19 -9.00 1.00
CA ILE A 104 8.39 -9.44 2.38
C ILE A 104 9.88 -9.64 2.63
N SER A 105 10.54 -8.58 3.09
CA SER A 105 11.97 -8.58 3.44
C SER A 105 12.24 -9.35 4.75
N ASP A 106 13.51 -9.66 5.03
CA ASP A 106 13.92 -10.26 6.31
C ASP A 106 13.56 -9.36 7.49
N GLU A 107 13.63 -8.06 7.29
CA GLU A 107 13.26 -7.04 8.25
C GLU A 107 11.76 -7.07 8.55
N THR A 108 10.92 -7.21 7.52
CA THR A 108 9.47 -7.39 7.66
C THR A 108 9.15 -8.66 8.45
N VAL A 109 9.80 -9.79 8.11
CA VAL A 109 9.63 -11.05 8.85
C VAL A 109 10.03 -10.91 10.30
N SER A 110 11.14 -10.21 10.58
CA SER A 110 11.59 -9.95 11.96
C SER A 110 10.56 -9.15 12.77
N MET A 111 10.03 -8.07 12.21
CA MET A 111 8.98 -7.27 12.87
C MET A 111 7.70 -8.07 13.12
N TRP A 112 7.21 -8.81 12.12
CA TRP A 112 6.01 -9.63 12.26
C TRP A 112 6.21 -10.77 13.27
N SER A 113 7.40 -11.36 13.32
CA SER A 113 7.73 -12.37 14.33
C SER A 113 7.71 -11.79 15.74
N LYS A 114 8.26 -10.58 15.95
CA LYS A 114 8.18 -9.89 17.24
C LYS A 114 6.74 -9.58 17.63
N ILE A 115 5.89 -9.18 16.69
CA ILE A 115 4.45 -8.97 16.95
C ILE A 115 3.82 -10.27 17.46
N LEU A 116 4.00 -11.37 16.73
CA LEU A 116 3.43 -12.66 17.11
C LEU A 116 3.92 -13.18 18.47
N GLN A 117 5.20 -12.94 18.80
CA GLN A 117 5.78 -13.30 20.11
C GLN A 117 5.27 -12.42 21.25
N SER A 118 4.89 -11.17 20.96
CA SER A 118 4.43 -10.19 21.96
C SER A 118 2.91 -10.14 22.13
N THR A 119 2.17 -10.95 21.37
CA THR A 119 0.70 -10.97 21.37
C THR A 119 0.18 -12.38 21.71
N ASN A 120 -0.69 -12.46 22.71
CA ASN A 120 -1.26 -13.76 23.11
C ASN A 120 -2.24 -14.26 22.03
N ASN A 121 -2.03 -15.51 21.61
CA ASN A 121 -2.90 -16.22 20.65
C ASN A 121 -3.13 -15.56 19.31
N SER A 122 -2.34 -14.54 18.90
CA SER A 122 -2.48 -13.95 17.57
C SER A 122 -2.05 -14.94 16.46
N ARG A 123 -2.53 -14.69 15.24
CA ARG A 123 -2.18 -15.44 14.05
C ARG A 123 -1.80 -14.48 12.94
N LEU A 124 -0.99 -14.95 12.00
CA LEU A 124 -0.66 -14.22 10.78
C LEU A 124 -1.09 -15.06 9.57
N ILE A 125 -1.87 -14.45 8.68
CA ILE A 125 -2.26 -15.05 7.41
C ILE A 125 -1.51 -14.34 6.28
N LEU A 126 -0.80 -15.11 5.47
CA LEU A 126 -0.09 -14.64 4.29
C LEU A 126 -0.69 -15.26 3.03
N LYS A 127 -0.81 -14.46 1.97
CA LYS A 127 -1.17 -14.99 0.66
C LYS A 127 0.07 -15.58 -0.02
N SER A 128 -0.03 -16.83 -0.39
CA SER A 128 0.97 -17.48 -1.22
C SER A 128 0.96 -16.91 -2.63
N SER A 129 2.12 -16.67 -3.19
CA SER A 129 2.25 -16.24 -4.59
C SER A 129 3.00 -17.25 -5.45
N HIS A 130 3.98 -17.93 -4.89
CA HIS A 130 4.82 -18.94 -5.58
C HIS A 130 5.43 -19.91 -4.57
N THR A 131 5.45 -21.18 -4.92
CA THR A 131 5.98 -22.26 -4.07
C THR A 131 7.40 -22.03 -3.57
N TYR A 132 8.26 -21.40 -4.37
CA TYR A 132 9.63 -21.07 -3.96
C TYR A 132 9.69 -19.99 -2.89
N CYS A 133 8.95 -18.89 -3.06
CA CYS A 133 8.88 -17.80 -2.09
C CYS A 133 8.31 -18.30 -0.75
N ASP A 134 7.30 -19.16 -0.80
CA ASP A 134 6.69 -19.72 0.41
C ASP A 134 7.66 -20.59 1.20
N LYS A 135 8.48 -21.43 0.53
CA LYS A 135 9.52 -22.22 1.19
C LYS A 135 10.55 -21.31 1.89
N SER A 136 10.97 -20.23 1.24
CA SER A 136 11.89 -19.27 1.83
C SER A 136 11.28 -18.57 3.05
N LEU A 137 10.03 -18.07 2.94
CA LEU A 137 9.34 -17.42 4.04
C LEU A 137 9.09 -18.37 5.22
N LYS A 138 8.68 -19.62 4.97
CA LYS A 138 8.50 -20.63 6.02
C LYS A 138 9.77 -20.83 6.83
N ARG A 139 10.93 -20.98 6.16
CA ARG A 139 12.25 -21.11 6.84
C ARG A 139 12.58 -19.89 7.70
N LYS A 140 12.24 -18.66 7.23
CA LYS A 140 12.47 -17.44 7.99
C LYS A 140 11.61 -17.36 9.25
N PHE A 141 10.32 -17.72 9.16
CA PHE A 141 9.43 -17.78 10.33
C PHE A 141 9.80 -18.94 11.28
N GLU A 142 10.26 -20.07 10.75
CA GLU A 142 10.77 -21.17 11.55
C GLU A 142 12.01 -20.77 12.37
N LYS A 143 12.97 -20.08 11.73
CA LYS A 143 14.15 -19.52 12.40
C LYS A 143 13.76 -18.56 13.56
N ASN A 144 12.67 -17.82 13.38
CA ASN A 144 12.11 -16.94 14.41
C ASN A 144 11.18 -17.66 15.40
N LYS A 145 11.00 -18.98 15.30
CA LYS A 145 10.18 -19.82 16.19
C LYS A 145 8.69 -19.43 16.25
N VAL A 146 8.14 -18.93 15.14
CA VAL A 146 6.73 -18.51 15.04
C VAL A 146 5.99 -19.11 13.85
N LEU A 147 6.58 -20.08 13.14
CA LEU A 147 5.96 -20.67 11.95
C LEU A 147 4.59 -21.30 12.25
N ASN A 148 4.40 -21.89 13.44
CA ASN A 148 3.14 -22.46 13.90
C ASN A 148 2.01 -21.42 14.08
N LEU A 149 2.33 -20.13 14.07
CA LEU A 149 1.38 -19.00 14.15
C LEU A 149 1.08 -18.40 12.76
N VAL A 150 1.73 -18.90 11.68
CA VAL A 150 1.61 -18.36 10.34
C VAL A 150 0.90 -19.35 9.42
N THR A 151 -0.14 -18.89 8.75
CA THR A 151 -0.89 -19.65 7.75
C THR A 151 -0.63 -19.07 6.36
N PHE A 152 -0.34 -19.92 5.40
CA PHE A 152 -0.18 -19.55 3.99
C PHE A 152 -1.44 -19.96 3.23
N LEU A 153 -2.12 -18.98 2.63
CA LEU A 153 -3.31 -19.24 1.80
C LEU A 153 -2.89 -19.51 0.36
N ASP A 154 -3.50 -20.47 -0.26
CA ASP A 154 -3.31 -20.75 -1.68
C ASP A 154 -3.83 -19.59 -2.54
N ARG A 155 -3.23 -19.45 -3.72
CA ARG A 155 -3.68 -18.50 -4.72
C ARG A 155 -5.12 -18.83 -5.13
N LYS A 156 -5.95 -17.79 -5.23
CA LYS A 156 -7.34 -17.92 -5.68
C LYS A 156 -7.45 -17.79 -7.20
N ASN A 157 -8.48 -18.42 -7.76
CA ASN A 157 -8.70 -18.44 -9.20
C ASN A 157 -9.47 -17.19 -9.68
N SER A 158 -10.29 -16.59 -8.82
CA SER A 158 -11.03 -15.36 -9.14
C SER A 158 -10.66 -14.20 -8.22
N PHE A 159 -10.97 -12.99 -8.67
CA PHE A 159 -10.76 -11.79 -7.88
C PHE A 159 -11.72 -11.74 -6.68
N GLU A 160 -12.95 -12.20 -6.84
CA GLU A 160 -13.95 -12.29 -5.77
C GLU A 160 -13.46 -13.20 -4.65
N GLU A 161 -12.96 -14.39 -4.98
CA GLU A 161 -12.38 -15.30 -3.98
C GLU A 161 -11.17 -14.67 -3.28
N HIS A 162 -10.36 -13.90 -4.02
CA HIS A 162 -9.22 -13.21 -3.44
C HIS A 162 -9.67 -12.14 -2.43
N ILE A 163 -10.64 -11.32 -2.78
CA ILE A 163 -11.16 -10.26 -1.91
C ILE A 163 -11.84 -10.87 -0.67
N ASP A 164 -12.53 -11.99 -0.81
CA ASP A 164 -13.16 -12.69 0.31
C ASP A 164 -12.16 -13.18 1.36
N GLU A 165 -10.88 -13.38 1.01
CA GLU A 165 -9.85 -13.75 1.98
C GLU A 165 -9.60 -12.65 3.04
N TYR A 166 -9.87 -11.38 2.73
CA TYR A 166 -9.79 -10.29 3.71
C TYR A 166 -10.77 -10.43 4.88
N LYS A 167 -11.82 -11.26 4.75
CA LYS A 167 -12.73 -11.61 5.85
C LYS A 167 -12.06 -12.41 6.95
N LYS A 168 -10.91 -13.01 6.68
CA LYS A 168 -10.18 -13.87 7.63
C LYS A 168 -9.21 -13.10 8.52
N ILE A 169 -9.01 -11.80 8.27
CA ILE A 169 -8.03 -10.98 8.99
C ILE A 169 -8.71 -9.77 9.66
N ASP A 170 -8.18 -9.36 10.79
CA ASP A 170 -8.65 -8.20 11.55
C ASP A 170 -7.88 -6.93 11.19
N ILE A 171 -6.57 -7.06 11.00
CA ILE A 171 -5.63 -5.98 10.72
C ILE A 171 -4.67 -6.43 9.63
N ALA A 172 -4.50 -5.62 8.59
CA ALA A 172 -3.48 -5.84 7.59
C ALA A 172 -2.13 -5.26 8.04
N LEU A 173 -1.08 -6.04 7.91
CA LEU A 173 0.30 -5.61 8.14
C LEU A 173 0.97 -5.29 6.80
N ASP A 174 1.37 -4.04 6.63
CA ASP A 174 2.05 -3.61 5.40
C ASP A 174 3.50 -4.08 5.37
N THR A 175 4.02 -4.27 4.16
CA THR A 175 5.39 -4.69 3.92
C THR A 175 6.36 -3.51 3.93
N PHE A 176 7.64 -3.78 4.24
CA PHE A 176 8.71 -2.80 4.26
C PHE A 176 10.00 -3.38 3.65
N PRO A 177 10.81 -2.62 2.90
CA PRO A 177 10.68 -1.19 2.57
C PRO A 177 9.77 -0.89 1.37
N TYR A 178 9.07 -1.84 0.83
CA TYR A 178 8.16 -1.66 -0.30
C TYR A 178 6.72 -1.89 0.15
N ASN A 179 5.97 -0.80 0.33
CA ASN A 179 4.58 -0.85 0.79
C ASN A 179 3.63 -1.49 -0.24
N GLY A 180 2.49 -1.96 0.24
CA GLY A 180 1.33 -2.26 -0.58
C GLY A 180 0.68 -0.98 -1.11
N VAL A 181 0.14 -1.04 -2.33
CA VAL A 181 -0.73 0.00 -2.89
C VAL A 181 -2.08 -0.64 -3.17
N THR A 182 -2.22 -1.42 -4.23
CA THR A 182 -3.48 -2.11 -4.56
C THR A 182 -3.98 -2.95 -3.39
N THR A 183 -3.11 -3.74 -2.75
CA THR A 183 -3.48 -4.57 -1.59
C THR A 183 -3.93 -3.74 -0.38
N SER A 184 -3.44 -2.51 -0.22
CA SER A 184 -3.91 -1.60 0.82
C SER A 184 -5.30 -1.04 0.49
N PHE A 185 -5.56 -0.68 -0.77
CA PHE A 185 -6.90 -0.29 -1.23
C PHE A 185 -7.90 -1.44 -1.08
N GLU A 186 -7.51 -2.66 -1.44
CA GLU A 186 -8.33 -3.87 -1.25
C GLU A 186 -8.69 -4.10 0.23
N ALA A 187 -7.69 -4.05 1.11
CA ALA A 187 -7.90 -4.19 2.55
C ALA A 187 -8.89 -3.15 3.09
N ILE A 188 -8.66 -1.87 2.76
CA ILE A 188 -9.50 -0.75 3.18
C ILE A 188 -10.93 -0.90 2.64
N TRP A 189 -11.09 -1.29 1.37
CA TRP A 189 -12.40 -1.58 0.77
C TRP A 189 -13.15 -2.67 1.53
N MET A 190 -12.44 -3.68 2.02
CA MET A 190 -12.99 -4.76 2.85
C MET A 190 -13.12 -4.38 4.33
N GLY A 191 -12.92 -3.11 4.68
CA GLY A 191 -13.00 -2.62 6.03
C GLY A 191 -11.86 -3.09 6.93
N VAL A 192 -10.72 -3.52 6.37
CA VAL A 192 -9.54 -3.98 7.11
C VAL A 192 -8.53 -2.85 7.22
N PRO A 193 -8.23 -2.35 8.44
CA PRO A 193 -7.23 -1.30 8.63
C PRO A 193 -5.83 -1.80 8.29
N VAL A 194 -5.01 -0.92 7.71
CA VAL A 194 -3.63 -1.23 7.30
C VAL A 194 -2.65 -0.52 8.21
N LEU A 195 -1.92 -1.27 9.03
CA LEU A 195 -0.79 -0.74 9.80
C LEU A 195 0.45 -0.67 8.90
N THR A 196 1.05 0.50 8.75
CA THR A 196 2.19 0.73 7.87
C THR A 196 3.39 1.32 8.61
N LEU A 197 4.59 1.00 8.13
CA LEU A 197 5.85 1.62 8.54
C LEU A 197 6.25 2.64 7.48
N LYS A 198 6.38 3.91 7.88
CA LYS A 198 6.88 4.98 7.03
C LYS A 198 8.37 4.82 6.77
N GLY A 199 8.77 4.96 5.52
CA GLY A 199 10.16 4.82 5.11
C GLY A 199 10.76 6.08 4.48
N PHE A 200 11.82 5.87 3.74
CA PHE A 200 12.73 6.92 3.25
C PHE A 200 12.54 7.28 1.77
N ASN A 201 11.70 6.56 1.05
CA ASN A 201 11.43 6.82 -0.37
C ASN A 201 9.94 6.62 -0.70
N PRO A 202 9.46 7.01 -1.89
CA PRO A 202 8.04 6.91 -2.26
C PRO A 202 7.46 5.51 -2.11
N ASN A 203 8.20 4.47 -2.51
CA ASN A 203 7.72 3.09 -2.41
C ASN A 203 7.52 2.62 -0.97
N SER A 204 8.21 3.24 -0.01
CA SER A 204 8.08 2.98 1.42
C SER A 204 7.19 3.98 2.17
N ARG A 205 6.52 4.89 1.45
CA ARG A 205 5.59 5.89 1.99
C ARG A 205 4.18 5.80 1.40
N ALA A 206 3.93 4.85 0.52
CA ALA A 206 2.59 4.66 -0.04
C ALA A 206 1.55 4.47 1.06
N GLY A 207 1.84 3.64 2.08
CA GLY A 207 0.98 3.45 3.24
C GLY A 207 0.82 4.72 4.09
N GLU A 208 1.86 5.56 4.21
CA GLU A 208 1.76 6.89 4.86
C GLU A 208 0.74 7.77 4.15
N SER A 209 0.86 7.90 2.83
CA SER A 209 -0.06 8.74 2.05
C SER A 209 -1.50 8.21 2.13
N ILE A 210 -1.70 6.92 2.00
CA ILE A 210 -3.03 6.27 2.10
C ILE A 210 -3.65 6.55 3.47
N ASN A 211 -2.95 6.26 4.57
CA ASN A 211 -3.50 6.43 5.92
C ASN A 211 -3.74 7.90 6.30
N LYS A 212 -2.92 8.83 5.81
CA LYS A 212 -3.16 10.26 6.00
C LYS A 212 -4.43 10.74 5.29
N ASN A 213 -4.67 10.26 4.07
CA ASN A 213 -5.88 10.57 3.32
C ASN A 213 -7.15 9.95 3.94
N LEU A 214 -7.00 8.94 4.80
CA LEU A 214 -8.07 8.38 5.63
C LEU A 214 -8.24 9.10 6.98
N ASN A 215 -7.40 10.09 7.32
CA ASN A 215 -7.32 10.65 8.67
C ASN A 215 -7.07 9.57 9.75
N MET A 216 -6.20 8.60 9.43
CA MET A 216 -5.84 7.48 10.29
C MET A 216 -4.33 7.42 10.56
N SER A 217 -3.72 8.59 10.84
CA SER A 217 -2.28 8.71 11.09
C SER A 217 -1.78 7.86 12.25
N TYR A 218 -2.65 7.46 13.17
CA TYR A 218 -2.32 6.55 14.26
C TYR A 218 -1.94 5.13 13.78
N LEU A 219 -2.27 4.76 12.53
CA LEU A 219 -1.83 3.52 11.87
C LEU A 219 -0.51 3.65 11.10
N ILE A 220 0.19 4.78 11.24
CA ILE A 220 1.50 5.00 10.64
C ILE A 220 2.54 4.93 11.76
N ALA A 221 3.52 4.07 11.61
CA ALA A 221 4.68 4.00 12.50
C ALA A 221 5.86 4.74 11.89
N ASP A 222 6.61 5.48 12.70
CA ASP A 222 7.80 6.22 12.29
C ASP A 222 9.07 5.37 12.30
N ASN A 223 9.07 4.28 13.07
CA ASN A 223 10.17 3.33 13.18
C ASN A 223 9.66 1.91 13.46
N LYS A 224 10.57 0.92 13.40
CA LYS A 224 10.24 -0.49 13.52
C LYS A 224 9.68 -0.88 14.89
N ASP A 225 10.23 -0.29 15.95
CA ASP A 225 9.79 -0.60 17.32
C ASP A 225 8.37 -0.05 17.55
N GLU A 226 8.09 1.14 17.05
CA GLU A 226 6.74 1.71 17.07
C GLU A 226 5.75 0.89 16.22
N TYR A 227 6.18 0.35 15.07
CA TYR A 227 5.35 -0.53 14.25
C TYR A 227 4.93 -1.78 15.03
N VAL A 228 5.88 -2.41 15.72
CA VAL A 228 5.59 -3.57 16.59
C VAL A 228 4.69 -3.15 17.74
N LEU A 229 5.00 -2.05 18.43
CA LEU A 229 4.22 -1.54 19.56
C LEU A 229 2.77 -1.28 19.17
N LYS A 230 2.51 -0.56 18.07
CA LYS A 230 1.16 -0.27 17.58
C LYS A 230 0.36 -1.55 17.26
N ALA A 231 1.01 -2.55 16.64
CA ALA A 231 0.35 -3.83 16.39
C ALA A 231 -0.05 -4.55 17.69
N VAL A 232 0.86 -4.54 18.69
CA VAL A 232 0.61 -5.13 20.00
C VAL A 232 -0.49 -4.38 20.76
N GLU A 233 -0.51 -3.06 20.72
CA GLU A 233 -1.55 -2.23 21.34
C GLU A 233 -2.93 -2.49 20.71
N LEU A 234 -3.01 -2.54 19.38
CA LEU A 234 -4.25 -2.88 18.68
C LEU A 234 -4.73 -4.29 19.03
N SER A 235 -3.81 -5.24 19.19
CA SER A 235 -4.16 -6.61 19.54
C SER A 235 -4.76 -6.76 20.96
N LYS A 236 -4.54 -5.80 21.83
CA LYS A 236 -5.09 -5.74 23.19
C LYS A 236 -6.42 -4.99 23.28
N ASN A 237 -6.78 -4.24 22.25
CA ASN A 237 -7.97 -3.39 22.25
C ASN A 237 -8.96 -3.84 21.17
N PHE A 238 -9.70 -4.91 21.46
CA PHE A 238 -10.67 -5.47 20.52
C PHE A 238 -11.78 -4.49 20.16
N GLU A 239 -12.27 -3.72 21.12
CA GLU A 239 -13.33 -2.72 20.91
C GLU A 239 -12.91 -1.70 19.86
N LYS A 240 -11.69 -1.18 19.97
CA LYS A 240 -11.12 -0.24 18.99
C LYS A 240 -11.01 -0.86 17.60
N VAL A 241 -10.57 -2.11 17.49
CA VAL A 241 -10.46 -2.79 16.19
C VAL A 241 -11.84 -3.01 15.58
N ILE A 242 -12.84 -3.40 16.37
CA ILE A 242 -14.22 -3.57 15.93
C ILE A 242 -14.79 -2.23 15.44
N GLU A 243 -14.60 -1.17 16.20
CA GLU A 243 -15.04 0.18 15.81
C GLU A 243 -14.41 0.65 14.48
N ILE A 244 -13.08 0.50 14.36
CA ILE A 244 -12.37 0.84 13.12
C ILE A 244 -12.96 0.06 11.94
N ARG A 245 -13.10 -1.25 12.06
CA ARG A 245 -13.60 -2.11 10.98
C ARG A 245 -15.04 -1.81 10.60
N LYS A 246 -15.86 -1.41 11.54
CA LYS A 246 -17.26 -0.99 11.29
C LYS A 246 -17.33 0.26 10.42
N ASN A 247 -16.45 1.23 10.68
CA ASN A 247 -16.55 2.57 10.10
C ASN A 247 -15.61 2.79 8.90
N LEU A 248 -14.62 1.91 8.68
CA LEU A 248 -13.52 2.17 7.75
C LEU A 248 -13.99 2.28 6.29
N PHE A 249 -14.94 1.47 5.87
CA PHE A 249 -15.43 1.49 4.49
C PHE A 249 -16.11 2.83 4.15
N ASP A 250 -17.03 3.28 4.99
CA ASP A 250 -17.75 4.54 4.78
C ASP A 250 -16.77 5.71 4.82
N LYS A 251 -15.85 5.70 5.78
CA LYS A 251 -14.75 6.66 5.84
C LYS A 251 -13.86 6.65 4.59
N ALA A 252 -13.62 5.49 4.02
CA ALA A 252 -12.85 5.37 2.78
C ALA A 252 -13.59 5.98 1.59
N LEU A 253 -14.89 5.73 1.45
CA LEU A 253 -15.71 6.32 0.38
C LEU A 253 -15.79 7.86 0.46
N GLU A 254 -15.80 8.41 1.66
CA GLU A 254 -15.78 9.86 1.90
C GLU A 254 -14.38 10.49 1.68
N SER A 255 -13.34 9.66 1.62
CA SER A 255 -11.95 10.12 1.50
C SER A 255 -11.52 10.38 0.06
N ASN A 256 -10.31 10.94 -0.09
CA ASN A 256 -9.70 11.13 -1.41
C ASN A 256 -9.29 9.79 -2.08
N LEU A 257 -9.29 8.67 -1.37
CA LEU A 257 -8.87 7.37 -1.91
C LEU A 257 -9.80 6.85 -2.99
N PHE A 258 -11.12 7.11 -2.85
CA PHE A 258 -12.15 6.61 -3.75
C PHE A 258 -12.99 7.71 -4.39
N ASN A 259 -12.60 8.97 -4.24
CA ASN A 259 -13.26 10.11 -4.88
C ASN A 259 -12.68 10.37 -6.28
N GLU A 260 -13.04 9.52 -7.23
CA GLU A 260 -12.53 9.59 -8.60
C GLU A 260 -12.85 10.91 -9.33
N LYS A 261 -14.02 11.49 -9.05
CA LYS A 261 -14.43 12.78 -9.65
C LYS A 261 -13.51 13.92 -9.23
N LYS A 262 -13.23 14.01 -7.93
CA LYS A 262 -12.30 15.01 -7.40
C LYS A 262 -10.90 14.75 -7.91
N PHE A 263 -10.43 13.50 -7.86
CA PHE A 263 -9.11 13.13 -8.34
C PHE A 263 -8.91 13.46 -9.83
N SER A 264 -9.87 13.10 -10.68
CA SER A 264 -9.82 13.38 -12.12
C SER A 264 -9.72 14.89 -12.39
N LYS A 265 -10.51 15.70 -11.68
CA LYS A 265 -10.46 17.16 -11.80
C LYS A 265 -9.07 17.69 -11.43
N GLU A 266 -8.54 17.36 -10.26
CA GLU A 266 -7.23 17.80 -9.79
C GLU A 266 -6.09 17.32 -10.70
N PHE A 267 -6.20 16.12 -11.24
CA PHE A 267 -5.26 15.54 -12.19
C PHE A 267 -5.25 16.32 -13.50
N TYR A 268 -6.42 16.57 -14.09
CA TYR A 268 -6.56 17.35 -15.33
C TYR A 268 -6.05 18.77 -15.17
N GLU A 269 -6.44 19.50 -14.13
CA GLU A 269 -5.97 20.85 -13.84
C GLU A 269 -4.43 20.89 -13.71
N SER A 270 -3.84 19.86 -13.13
CA SER A 270 -2.39 19.74 -13.01
C SER A 270 -1.72 19.53 -14.38
N LEU A 271 -2.31 18.72 -15.27
CA LEU A 271 -1.81 18.50 -16.62
C LEU A 271 -1.98 19.75 -17.50
N GLU A 272 -3.09 20.42 -17.43
CA GLU A 272 -3.34 21.68 -18.16
C GLU A 272 -2.31 22.74 -17.78
N LYS A 273 -2.04 22.91 -16.50
CA LYS A 273 -1.06 23.87 -16.00
C LYS A 273 0.34 23.63 -16.59
N ILE A 274 0.82 22.39 -16.64
CA ILE A 274 2.14 22.09 -17.22
C ILE A 274 2.12 22.21 -18.74
N TYR A 275 1.01 21.90 -19.40
CA TYR A 275 0.86 22.04 -20.84
C TYR A 275 0.95 23.50 -21.29
N PHE A 276 0.20 24.40 -20.65
CA PHE A 276 0.24 25.82 -20.97
C PHE A 276 1.61 26.45 -20.67
N ASN A 277 2.25 26.06 -19.57
CA ASN A 277 3.62 26.53 -19.27
C ASN A 277 4.69 26.03 -20.25
N HIS A 278 4.45 24.91 -20.92
CA HIS A 278 5.37 24.37 -21.91
C HIS A 278 5.18 25.01 -23.30
N SER A 279 4.01 25.57 -23.56
CA SER A 279 3.64 26.17 -24.85
C SER A 279 4.01 27.65 -24.92
N GLN A 280 4.49 28.25 -23.83
CA GLN A 280 5.07 29.59 -23.76
C GLN A 280 6.61 29.52 -23.87
#